data_a5b9af84aaf84948e153499e4a7bf035
#
_entry.id   a5b9af84aaf84948e153499e4a7bf035
#
_cell.length_a   1.000
_cell.length_b   1.000
_cell.length_c   1.000
_cell.angle_alpha   90.00
_cell.angle_beta   90.00
_cell.angle_gamma   90.00
#
_symmetry.space_group_name_H-M   'P 1'
#
loop_
_entity.id
_entity.type
_entity.pdbx_description
1 polymer ?
#
loop_
_entity_poly.entity_id
_entity_poly.type
_entity_poly.pdbx_seq_one_letter_code
_entity_poly.pdbx_strand_id
1 'polypeptide(L)'
;AREAIEIMTSLVAEYGYYSEGESFSIADPDEVWIMELIGKGEKEKGAVWVARRVPDGYICAHANQARITTFPLDDPQNCLYSPDVISFARKMGYFSGEDADFDFSAAYCPLDFTQLRFCEARVWSIFQRSCAGFGDRYLRYAMGDATAERMPLWIKPDRKLSVLDAMELMR
;
A
#
# COMPACT_ATOMS: atom_id res chain seq x y z
N ALA A 1 0.54 -7.70 15.55
CA ALA A 1 0.37 -7.40 14.09
C ALA A 1 0.98 -8.51 13.23
N ARG A 2 2.21 -8.94 13.47
CA ARG A 2 2.91 -9.96 12.64
C ARG A 2 2.21 -11.30 12.59
N GLU A 3 1.73 -11.81 13.72
CA GLU A 3 0.95 -13.05 13.78
C GLU A 3 -0.32 -12.97 12.91
N ALA A 4 -0.99 -11.82 12.91
CA ALA A 4 -2.15 -11.61 12.03
C ALA A 4 -1.75 -11.67 10.55
N ILE A 5 -0.63 -11.05 10.15
CA ILE A 5 -0.12 -11.14 8.77
C ILE A 5 0.15 -12.60 8.40
N GLU A 6 0.83 -13.36 9.27
CA GLU A 6 1.13 -14.77 9.04
C GLU A 6 -0.13 -15.63 8.88
N ILE A 7 -1.11 -15.46 9.77
CA ILE A 7 -2.38 -16.19 9.71
C ILE A 7 -3.14 -15.86 8.42
N MET A 8 -3.29 -14.56 8.11
CA MET A 8 -4.03 -14.12 6.92
C MET A 8 -3.40 -14.65 5.63
N THR A 9 -2.08 -14.54 5.51
CA THR A 9 -1.36 -14.99 4.31
C THR A 9 -1.31 -16.50 4.18
N SER A 10 -1.25 -17.25 5.30
CA SER A 10 -1.36 -18.70 5.33
C SER A 10 -2.74 -19.19 4.89
N LEU A 11 -3.82 -18.54 5.35
CA LEU A 11 -5.17 -18.86 4.94
C LEU A 11 -5.38 -18.59 3.43
N VAL A 12 -4.84 -17.48 2.92
CA VAL A 12 -4.89 -17.19 1.48
C VAL A 12 -4.10 -18.21 0.67
N ALA A 13 -2.96 -18.66 1.15
CA ALA A 13 -2.20 -19.73 0.49
C ALA A 13 -2.94 -21.06 0.50
N GLU A 14 -3.60 -21.41 1.61
CA GLU A 14 -4.34 -22.66 1.78
C GLU A 14 -5.68 -22.69 1.03
N TYR A 15 -6.47 -21.60 1.13
CA TYR A 15 -7.83 -21.57 0.59
C TYR A 15 -7.97 -20.82 -0.73
N GLY A 16 -6.99 -19.98 -1.06
CA GLY A 16 -7.03 -19.08 -2.22
C GLY A 16 -7.56 -17.69 -1.85
N TYR A 17 -7.60 -16.82 -2.83
CA TYR A 17 -8.15 -15.48 -2.72
C TYR A 17 -9.02 -15.18 -3.94
N TYR A 18 -10.28 -14.83 -3.71
CA TYR A 18 -11.31 -14.76 -4.74
C TYR A 18 -11.77 -13.31 -5.01
N SER A 19 -10.79 -12.38 -5.14
CA SER A 19 -11.02 -11.00 -5.53
C SER A 19 -9.77 -10.46 -6.25
N GLU A 20 -9.83 -9.22 -6.72
CA GLU A 20 -8.68 -8.58 -7.39
C GLU A 20 -7.57 -8.25 -6.41
N GLY A 21 -7.89 -7.62 -5.30
CA GLY A 21 -6.91 -7.25 -4.27
C GLY A 21 -7.55 -6.56 -3.08
N GLU A 22 -6.75 -6.39 -2.03
CA GLU A 22 -7.17 -5.73 -0.78
C GLU A 22 -5.99 -5.04 -0.11
N SER A 23 -6.28 -3.94 0.60
CA SER A 23 -5.33 -3.27 1.48
C SER A 23 -5.79 -3.38 2.92
N PHE A 24 -4.88 -3.74 3.81
CA PHE A 24 -5.16 -3.95 5.24
C PHE A 24 -4.35 -2.98 6.09
N SER A 25 -5.01 -2.38 7.08
CA SER A 25 -4.36 -1.73 8.21
C SER A 25 -4.34 -2.69 9.39
N ILE A 26 -3.16 -3.10 9.82
CA ILE A 26 -2.97 -4.11 10.89
C ILE A 26 -2.18 -3.44 12.01
N ALA A 27 -2.75 -3.39 13.21
CA ALA A 27 -2.14 -2.70 14.33
C ALA A 27 -2.25 -3.50 15.63
N ASP A 28 -1.24 -3.36 16.47
CA ASP A 28 -1.24 -3.74 17.87
C ASP A 28 -0.67 -2.57 18.72
N PRO A 29 -0.47 -2.71 20.04
CA PRO A 29 0.05 -1.62 20.85
C PRO A 29 1.45 -1.14 20.48
N ASP A 30 2.26 -1.96 19.80
CA ASP A 30 3.68 -1.74 19.56
C ASP A 30 4.00 -1.37 18.11
N GLU A 31 3.19 -1.83 17.15
CA GLU A 31 3.47 -1.59 15.72
C GLU A 31 2.20 -1.48 14.86
N VAL A 32 2.35 -0.76 13.75
CA VAL A 32 1.33 -0.60 12.71
C VAL A 32 1.90 -1.03 11.36
N TRP A 33 1.12 -1.80 10.61
CA TRP A 33 1.47 -2.29 9.29
C TRP A 33 0.41 -1.90 8.26
N ILE A 34 0.85 -1.57 7.07
CA ILE A 34 0.03 -1.62 5.87
C ILE A 34 0.41 -2.88 5.09
N MET A 35 -0.57 -3.70 4.75
CA MET A 35 -0.40 -4.85 3.88
C MET A 35 -1.27 -4.71 2.63
N GLU A 36 -0.69 -4.95 1.48
CA GLU A 36 -1.38 -4.98 0.20
C GLU A 36 -1.26 -6.37 -0.42
N LEU A 37 -2.38 -6.90 -0.86
CA LEU A 37 -2.52 -8.26 -1.35
C LEU A 37 -3.25 -8.24 -2.69
N ILE A 38 -2.72 -8.94 -3.69
CA ILE A 38 -3.28 -9.04 -5.04
C ILE A 38 -3.49 -10.51 -5.39
N GLY A 39 -4.69 -10.85 -5.80
CA GLY A 39 -5.04 -12.20 -6.23
C GLY A 39 -4.26 -12.62 -7.49
N LYS A 40 -3.89 -13.89 -7.56
CA LYS A 40 -3.20 -14.45 -8.74
C LYS A 40 -4.12 -14.76 -9.92
N GLY A 41 -5.41 -14.44 -9.78
CA GLY A 41 -6.43 -14.70 -10.79
C GLY A 41 -6.95 -16.14 -10.76
N GLU A 42 -7.80 -16.48 -11.75
CA GLU A 42 -8.52 -17.76 -11.77
C GLU A 42 -7.63 -18.98 -12.01
N LYS A 43 -6.46 -18.78 -12.61
CA LYS A 43 -5.58 -19.88 -13.05
C LYS A 43 -4.56 -20.32 -12.00
N GLU A 44 -4.36 -19.52 -10.97
CA GLU A 44 -3.36 -19.80 -9.93
C GLU A 44 -3.90 -19.44 -8.55
N LYS A 45 -3.87 -20.41 -7.65
CA LYS A 45 -4.38 -20.29 -6.29
C LYS A 45 -3.54 -19.33 -5.45
N GLY A 46 -4.17 -18.51 -4.62
CA GLY A 46 -3.52 -17.64 -3.66
C GLY A 46 -3.37 -16.21 -4.14
N ALA A 47 -2.46 -15.50 -3.52
CA ALA A 47 -2.17 -14.11 -3.81
C ALA A 47 -0.69 -13.79 -3.63
N VAL A 48 -0.25 -12.72 -4.24
CA VAL A 48 1.02 -12.05 -3.92
C VAL A 48 0.73 -10.90 -2.96
N TRP A 49 1.66 -10.59 -2.08
CA TRP A 49 1.44 -9.55 -1.08
C TRP A 49 2.75 -8.94 -0.60
N VAL A 50 2.65 -7.70 -0.11
CA VAL A 50 3.72 -6.98 0.60
C VAL A 50 3.11 -6.32 1.82
N ALA A 51 3.77 -6.40 2.97
CA ALA A 51 3.43 -5.71 4.20
C ALA A 51 4.60 -4.82 4.64
N ARG A 52 4.32 -3.56 4.95
CA ARG A 52 5.28 -2.56 5.39
C ARG A 52 4.91 -2.03 6.78
N ARG A 53 5.89 -2.06 7.71
CA ARG A 53 5.72 -1.42 9.02
C ARG A 53 5.72 0.09 8.83
N VAL A 54 4.70 0.76 9.34
CA VAL A 54 4.63 2.22 9.35
C VAL A 54 5.61 2.75 10.40
N PRO A 55 6.52 3.67 10.07
CA PRO A 55 7.47 4.21 11.03
C PRO A 55 6.78 4.92 12.20
N ASP A 56 7.38 4.86 13.39
CA ASP A 56 6.83 5.50 14.57
C ASP A 56 6.72 7.02 14.36
N GLY A 57 5.57 7.58 14.73
CA GLY A 57 5.26 9.00 14.53
C GLY A 57 4.78 9.37 13.13
N TYR A 58 4.57 8.38 12.24
CA TYR A 58 4.00 8.59 10.91
C TYR A 58 2.55 8.10 10.84
N ILE A 59 1.81 8.60 9.86
CA ILE A 59 0.50 8.10 9.47
C ILE A 59 0.55 7.54 8.05
N CYS A 60 -0.24 6.50 7.82
CA CYS A 60 -0.48 5.89 6.52
C CYS A 60 -1.98 5.91 6.23
N ALA A 61 -2.35 5.97 4.97
CA ALA A 61 -3.74 5.87 4.52
C ALA A 61 -3.79 5.12 3.18
N HIS A 62 -4.89 4.43 2.92
CA HIS A 62 -5.15 3.75 1.66
C HIS A 62 -6.62 3.87 1.25
N ALA A 63 -6.91 3.73 -0.03
CA ALA A 63 -8.27 3.87 -0.57
C ALA A 63 -8.42 3.15 -1.92
N ASN A 64 -8.69 1.85 -1.91
CA ASN A 64 -8.93 1.01 -3.10
C ASN A 64 -7.84 1.08 -4.18
N GLN A 65 -6.59 1.30 -3.78
CA GLN A 65 -5.44 1.36 -4.65
C GLN A 65 -4.21 0.86 -3.90
N ALA A 66 -3.42 -0.01 -4.54
CA ALA A 66 -2.12 -0.39 -4.02
C ALA A 66 -1.16 0.81 -4.08
N ARG A 67 -0.46 1.09 -2.98
CA ARG A 67 0.41 2.24 -2.81
C ARG A 67 1.86 1.90 -2.51
N ILE A 68 2.14 0.67 -2.08
CA ILE A 68 3.50 0.19 -1.86
C ILE A 68 4.22 0.15 -3.21
N THR A 69 5.30 0.92 -3.33
CA THR A 69 6.18 0.96 -4.50
C THR A 69 7.34 -0.03 -4.34
N THR A 70 8.56 0.43 -4.49
CA THR A 70 9.75 -0.35 -4.14
C THR A 70 9.81 -0.57 -2.64
N PHE A 71 10.35 -1.71 -2.22
CA PHE A 71 10.44 -2.08 -0.82
C PHE A 71 11.75 -2.84 -0.55
N PRO A 72 12.30 -2.79 0.69
CA PRO A 72 13.52 -3.51 1.01
C PRO A 72 13.30 -5.02 0.99
N LEU A 73 14.21 -5.75 0.36
CA LEU A 73 14.16 -7.21 0.26
C LEU A 73 14.90 -7.91 1.42
N ASP A 74 15.70 -7.15 2.17
CA ASP A 74 16.61 -7.63 3.22
C ASP A 74 16.29 -7.06 4.62
N ASP A 75 15.11 -6.47 4.81
CA ASP A 75 14.67 -5.87 6.07
C ASP A 75 13.41 -6.55 6.65
N PRO A 76 13.51 -7.79 7.19
CA PRO A 76 12.37 -8.51 7.73
C PRO A 76 11.77 -7.87 8.99
N GLN A 77 12.46 -6.87 9.58
CA GLN A 77 11.94 -6.10 10.70
C GLN A 77 10.85 -5.12 10.27
N ASN A 78 10.92 -4.57 9.05
CA ASN A 78 10.03 -3.53 8.58
C ASN A 78 9.33 -3.86 7.27
N CYS A 79 9.65 -5.01 6.65
CA CYS A 79 9.04 -5.46 5.40
C CYS A 79 8.89 -6.98 5.37
N LEU A 80 7.66 -7.43 5.09
CA LEU A 80 7.34 -8.83 4.85
C LEU A 80 6.67 -8.93 3.47
N TYR A 81 6.90 -10.02 2.75
CA TYR A 81 6.31 -10.20 1.42
C TYR A 81 6.22 -11.68 1.03
N SER A 82 5.33 -11.99 0.07
CA SER A 82 5.23 -13.37 -0.44
C SER A 82 6.49 -13.74 -1.22
N PRO A 83 7.01 -14.97 -1.04
CA PRO A 83 8.28 -15.39 -1.65
C PRO A 83 8.30 -15.28 -3.17
N ASP A 84 7.15 -15.31 -3.79
CA ASP A 84 6.97 -15.30 -5.24
C ASP A 84 6.50 -13.94 -5.80
N VAL A 85 6.46 -12.88 -4.98
CA VAL A 85 5.93 -11.57 -5.38
C VAL A 85 6.61 -11.01 -6.64
N ILE A 86 7.91 -11.16 -6.79
CA ILE A 86 8.64 -10.68 -7.97
C ILE A 86 8.61 -11.72 -9.10
N SER A 87 8.83 -12.99 -8.79
CA SER A 87 8.86 -14.05 -9.79
C SER A 87 7.51 -14.25 -10.46
N PHE A 88 6.42 -14.09 -9.74
CA PHE A 88 5.07 -14.10 -10.31
C PHE A 88 4.83 -12.92 -11.27
N ALA A 89 5.27 -11.70 -10.92
CA ALA A 89 5.18 -10.54 -11.82
C ALA A 89 5.94 -10.78 -13.12
N ARG A 90 7.14 -11.37 -13.05
CA ARG A 90 7.91 -11.75 -14.24
C ARG A 90 7.21 -12.81 -15.08
N LYS A 91 6.67 -13.86 -14.44
CA LYS A 91 5.89 -14.91 -15.10
C LYS A 91 4.69 -14.35 -15.86
N MET A 92 4.03 -13.35 -15.31
CA MET A 92 2.87 -12.69 -15.92
C MET A 92 3.23 -11.61 -16.93
N GLY A 93 4.51 -11.26 -17.08
CA GLY A 93 4.96 -10.18 -17.95
C GLY A 93 4.68 -8.77 -17.43
N TYR A 94 4.41 -8.63 -16.12
CA TYR A 94 4.12 -7.34 -15.48
C TYR A 94 5.40 -6.59 -15.09
N PHE A 95 6.51 -7.30 -15.02
CA PHE A 95 7.81 -6.73 -14.64
C PHE A 95 8.95 -7.44 -15.36
N SER A 96 9.95 -6.65 -15.78
CA SER A 96 11.23 -7.13 -16.31
C SER A 96 12.33 -6.17 -15.85
N GLY A 97 13.20 -6.60 -14.94
CA GLY A 97 14.24 -5.74 -14.37
C GLY A 97 14.94 -6.43 -13.21
N GLU A 98 15.79 -5.69 -12.52
CA GLU A 98 16.45 -6.16 -11.32
C GLU A 98 15.45 -6.16 -10.14
N ASP A 99 15.61 -7.09 -9.20
CA ASP A 99 14.71 -7.23 -8.05
C ASP A 99 14.62 -5.94 -7.21
N ALA A 100 15.71 -5.20 -7.11
CA ALA A 100 15.77 -3.94 -6.37
C ALA A 100 14.90 -2.83 -6.97
N ASP A 101 14.58 -2.90 -8.27
CA ASP A 101 13.76 -1.92 -8.99
C ASP A 101 12.28 -2.31 -9.02
N PHE A 102 11.92 -3.43 -8.39
CA PHE A 102 10.55 -3.92 -8.40
C PHE A 102 9.59 -2.97 -7.65
N ASP A 103 8.65 -2.37 -8.37
CA ASP A 103 7.56 -1.56 -7.81
C ASP A 103 6.28 -2.41 -7.80
N PHE A 104 5.81 -2.77 -6.59
CA PHE A 104 4.66 -3.63 -6.39
C PHE A 104 3.39 -3.04 -7.02
N SER A 105 3.11 -1.78 -6.73
CA SER A 105 1.90 -1.14 -7.24
C SER A 105 1.93 -0.90 -8.74
N ALA A 106 3.09 -0.57 -9.29
CA ALA A 106 3.23 -0.40 -10.75
C ALA A 106 3.04 -1.72 -11.50
N ALA A 107 3.51 -2.84 -10.91
CA ALA A 107 3.38 -4.17 -11.51
C ALA A 107 1.95 -4.73 -11.43
N TYR A 108 1.30 -4.59 -10.28
CA TYR A 108 0.04 -5.28 -10.00
C TYR A 108 -1.22 -4.41 -10.01
N CYS A 109 -1.07 -3.11 -9.81
CA CYS A 109 -2.18 -2.17 -9.72
C CYS A 109 -1.76 -0.81 -10.29
N PRO A 110 -1.41 -0.74 -11.60
CA PRO A 110 -0.90 0.48 -12.22
C PRO A 110 -1.91 1.62 -12.12
N LEU A 111 -1.39 2.82 -11.87
CA LEU A 111 -2.19 4.02 -11.72
C LEU A 111 -2.73 4.49 -13.09
N ASP A 112 -4.02 4.77 -13.15
CA ASP A 112 -4.65 5.54 -14.21
C ASP A 112 -5.38 6.76 -13.64
N PHE A 113 -6.08 7.51 -14.48
CA PHE A 113 -6.88 8.66 -14.07
C PHE A 113 -7.92 8.30 -13.00
N THR A 114 -8.55 7.14 -13.10
CA THR A 114 -9.61 6.70 -12.17
C THR A 114 -9.04 6.46 -10.78
N GLN A 115 -7.93 5.72 -10.70
CA GLN A 115 -7.26 5.45 -9.43
C GLN A 115 -6.73 6.73 -8.78
N LEU A 116 -6.13 7.62 -9.56
CA LEU A 116 -5.67 8.91 -9.06
C LEU A 116 -6.82 9.76 -8.53
N ARG A 117 -7.86 9.94 -9.33
CA ARG A 117 -8.95 10.88 -9.04
C ARG A 117 -9.91 10.38 -7.98
N PHE A 118 -10.17 9.08 -7.90
CA PHE A 118 -11.17 8.52 -6.96
C PHE A 118 -10.55 7.75 -5.80
N CYS A 119 -9.32 7.28 -5.90
CA CYS A 119 -8.63 6.58 -4.82
C CYS A 119 -7.59 7.47 -4.16
N GLU A 120 -6.54 7.86 -4.87
CA GLU A 120 -5.44 8.65 -4.32
C GLU A 120 -5.89 10.05 -3.84
N ALA A 121 -6.90 10.67 -4.47
CA ALA A 121 -7.47 11.93 -3.99
C ALA A 121 -8.04 11.83 -2.56
N ARG A 122 -8.54 10.67 -2.13
CA ARG A 122 -9.01 10.45 -0.76
C ARG A 122 -7.83 10.41 0.22
N VAL A 123 -6.76 9.76 -0.16
CA VAL A 123 -5.50 9.75 0.63
C VAL A 123 -4.91 11.16 0.69
N TRP A 124 -4.88 11.87 -0.42
CA TRP A 124 -4.47 13.27 -0.46
C TRP A 124 -5.29 14.14 0.50
N SER A 125 -6.61 13.95 0.55
CA SER A 125 -7.49 14.66 1.47
C SER A 125 -7.13 14.42 2.95
N ILE A 126 -6.75 13.20 3.31
CA ILE A 126 -6.28 12.86 4.67
C ILE A 126 -4.93 13.55 4.95
N PHE A 127 -3.99 13.41 4.05
CA PHE A 127 -2.62 13.89 4.24
C PHE A 127 -2.54 15.42 4.28
N GLN A 128 -3.26 16.13 3.41
CA GLN A 128 -3.27 17.60 3.41
C GLN A 128 -3.87 18.19 4.69
N ARG A 129 -4.82 17.49 5.33
CA ARG A 129 -5.40 17.91 6.62
C ARG A 129 -4.50 17.59 7.82
N SER A 130 -3.46 16.79 7.59
CA SER A 130 -2.54 16.33 8.63
C SER A 130 -1.16 16.98 8.56
N CYS A 131 -0.81 17.60 7.41
CA CYS A 131 0.51 18.17 7.16
C CYS A 131 0.39 19.44 6.29
N ALA A 132 0.82 20.58 6.83
CA ALA A 132 0.78 21.85 6.13
C ALA A 132 1.65 21.83 4.86
N GLY A 133 1.18 22.45 3.80
CA GLY A 133 1.86 22.51 2.50
C GLY A 133 1.79 21.22 1.67
N PHE A 134 1.32 20.10 2.25
CA PHE A 134 1.17 18.84 1.52
C PHE A 134 0.18 18.97 0.36
N GLY A 135 -0.94 19.66 0.61
CA GLY A 135 -2.02 19.80 -0.36
C GLY A 135 -1.56 20.41 -1.68
N ASP A 136 -0.85 21.52 -1.62
CA ASP A 136 -0.38 22.24 -2.82
C ASP A 136 0.64 21.43 -3.62
N ARG A 137 1.57 20.76 -2.91
CA ARG A 137 2.61 19.94 -3.55
C ARG A 137 2.04 18.81 -4.39
N TYR A 138 1.03 18.12 -3.88
CA TYR A 138 0.49 16.91 -4.51
C TYR A 138 -0.88 17.10 -5.18
N LEU A 139 -1.36 18.35 -5.30
CA LEU A 139 -2.67 18.64 -5.89
C LEU A 139 -2.80 18.09 -7.31
N ARG A 140 -1.79 18.30 -8.16
CA ARG A 140 -1.80 17.81 -9.55
C ARG A 140 -1.97 16.30 -9.61
N TYR A 141 -1.24 15.56 -8.78
CA TYR A 141 -1.36 14.11 -8.68
C TYR A 141 -2.78 13.69 -8.27
N ALA A 142 -3.31 14.29 -7.21
CA ALA A 142 -4.67 14.01 -6.73
C ALA A 142 -5.77 14.41 -7.73
N MET A 143 -5.49 15.36 -8.62
CA MET A 143 -6.41 15.77 -9.70
C MET A 143 -6.34 14.87 -10.93
N GLY A 144 -5.50 13.83 -10.93
CA GLY A 144 -5.44 12.83 -11.98
C GLY A 144 -4.24 12.94 -12.93
N ASP A 145 -3.25 13.77 -12.63
CA ASP A 145 -2.03 13.91 -13.43
C ASP A 145 -1.01 12.84 -13.02
N ALA A 146 -0.96 11.74 -13.78
CA ALA A 146 -0.04 10.63 -13.55
C ALA A 146 1.44 11.00 -13.80
N THR A 147 1.73 12.16 -14.41
CA THR A 147 3.11 12.65 -14.61
C THR A 147 3.59 13.50 -13.45
N ALA A 148 2.70 13.88 -12.53
CA ALA A 148 3.05 14.62 -11.32
C ALA A 148 3.78 13.73 -10.31
N GLU A 149 4.48 14.37 -9.37
CA GLU A 149 5.14 13.68 -8.27
C GLU A 149 4.13 12.83 -7.48
N ARG A 150 4.42 11.54 -7.32
CA ARG A 150 3.60 10.60 -6.56
C ARG A 150 3.67 10.90 -5.07
N MET A 151 2.53 10.80 -4.38
CA MET A 151 2.47 10.91 -2.93
C MET A 151 3.24 9.80 -2.23
N PRO A 152 3.94 10.09 -1.11
CA PRO A 152 4.60 9.06 -0.30
C PRO A 152 3.59 8.10 0.33
N LEU A 153 4.05 6.90 0.69
CA LEU A 153 3.22 5.87 1.33
C LEU A 153 2.71 6.33 2.70
N TRP A 154 3.51 7.09 3.44
CA TRP A 154 3.21 7.67 4.76
C TRP A 154 3.78 9.07 4.89
N ILE A 155 3.24 9.84 5.82
CA ILE A 155 3.71 11.17 6.16
C ILE A 155 3.89 11.34 7.67
N LYS A 156 4.74 12.26 8.06
CA LYS A 156 4.82 12.71 9.45
C LYS A 156 3.80 13.85 9.63
N PRO A 157 2.77 13.69 10.46
CA PRO A 157 1.79 14.77 10.67
C PRO A 157 2.41 15.90 11.51
N ASP A 158 1.88 17.12 11.37
CA ASP A 158 2.38 18.30 12.09
C ASP A 158 2.16 18.22 13.60
N ARG A 159 1.20 17.39 14.03
CA ARG A 159 0.90 17.15 15.45
C ARG A 159 0.50 15.70 15.67
N LYS A 160 0.57 15.26 16.91
CA LYS A 160 0.01 13.96 17.30
C LYS A 160 -1.51 13.96 17.08
N LEU A 161 -2.00 12.95 16.38
CA LEU A 161 -3.44 12.76 16.11
C LEU A 161 -4.07 11.89 17.20
N SER A 162 -5.26 12.28 17.60
CA SER A 162 -6.14 11.48 18.48
C SER A 162 -7.04 10.55 17.67
N VAL A 163 -7.75 9.65 18.34
CA VAL A 163 -8.78 8.81 17.72
C VAL A 163 -9.88 9.66 17.08
N LEU A 164 -10.27 10.78 17.72
CA LEU A 164 -11.28 11.70 17.17
C LEU A 164 -10.77 12.38 15.90
N ASP A 165 -9.51 12.81 15.86
CA ASP A 165 -8.89 13.34 14.64
C ASP A 165 -8.94 12.32 13.51
N ALA A 166 -8.59 11.06 13.79
CA ALA A 166 -8.65 9.99 12.79
C ALA A 166 -10.07 9.76 12.27
N MET A 167 -11.08 9.78 13.15
CA MET A 167 -12.50 9.68 12.76
C MET A 167 -12.94 10.85 11.89
N GLU A 168 -12.46 12.07 12.14
CA GLU A 168 -12.75 13.24 11.31
C GLU A 168 -12.05 13.20 9.95
N LEU A 169 -10.83 12.66 9.90
CA LEU A 169 -10.08 12.49 8.66
C LEU A 169 -10.75 11.50 7.70
N MET A 170 -11.51 10.53 8.23
CA MET A 170 -12.22 9.50 7.44
C MET A 170 -13.59 9.96 6.91
N ARG A 171 -14.02 11.16 7.20
CA ARG A 171 -15.27 11.79 6.68
C ARG A 171 -14.94 12.68 5.49
#